data_ddf18ec5d6c8620b68837f0311ae7b39
#
_entry.id   ddf18ec5d6c8620b68837f0311ae7b39
#
_cell.length_a   1.000
_cell.length_b   1.000
_cell.length_c   1.000
_cell.angle_alpha   90.00
_cell.angle_beta   90.00
_cell.angle_gamma   90.00
#
_symmetry.space_group_name_H-M   'P 1'
#
loop_
_entity.id
_entity.type
_entity.pdbx_description
1 polymer ?
#
loop_
_entity_poly.entity_id
_entity_poly.type
_entity_poly.pdbx_seq_one_letter_code
_entity_poly.pdbx_strand_id
1 'polypeptide(L)'
;EKFPIPYVLTNCHNSLCAVGGTINEDDHRFGLSAAKKYGGIFVPPHLAVIHQYMREKFAGCGKMILGSDSHTRYGALGTMAIGEGGGELAKQLLGRTYDVARPGVVAIYLTGSLPAGCGPHDVAIALVGKLFKSGYVKNKVMEFVGPGVASLRQDTRNAIDAMTTETTCLSSIWQTDETTQKFLAVHGRAADYKKLAPADLAYYDGVVEVDLSAIRPMIALPMHPSNAFTIEELNANLEDILHACEQDVQKLIGRKDVSLDLCSKIENGKLRVDQGVIAGCAGGLYDSIYEAASILKGLSLIHISEPTRP
;
A
#
# COMPACT_ATOMS: atom_id res chain seq x y z
N GLU A 1 -30.34 -17.83 5.71
CA GLU A 1 -29.17 -18.10 4.86
C GLU A 1 -27.94 -17.47 5.49
N LYS A 2 -26.77 -18.09 5.30
CA LYS A 2 -25.47 -17.58 5.77
C LYS A 2 -24.56 -17.38 4.58
N PHE A 3 -23.55 -16.54 4.74
CA PHE A 3 -22.52 -16.38 3.73
C PHE A 3 -21.84 -17.73 3.47
N PRO A 4 -21.63 -18.12 2.21
CA PRO A 4 -21.03 -19.41 1.87
C PRO A 4 -19.53 -19.46 2.12
N ILE A 5 -18.89 -18.31 2.29
CA ILE A 5 -17.44 -18.14 2.50
C ILE A 5 -17.20 -17.21 3.69
N PRO A 6 -16.03 -17.28 4.35
CA PRO A 6 -15.64 -16.29 5.33
C PRO A 6 -15.66 -14.89 4.75
N TYR A 7 -16.31 -13.95 5.43
CA TYR A 7 -16.44 -12.57 4.98
C TYR A 7 -16.19 -11.60 6.14
N VAL A 8 -15.34 -10.61 5.89
CA VAL A 8 -15.00 -9.56 6.84
C VAL A 8 -15.54 -8.24 6.31
N LEU A 9 -16.38 -7.59 7.12
CA LEU A 9 -17.00 -6.31 6.81
C LEU A 9 -16.41 -5.22 7.69
N THR A 10 -16.02 -4.12 7.07
CA THR A 10 -15.62 -2.91 7.76
C THR A 10 -15.72 -1.72 6.82
N ASN A 11 -15.92 -0.54 7.40
CA ASN A 11 -15.77 0.75 6.71
C ASN A 11 -14.66 1.55 7.39
N CYS A 12 -13.47 0.95 7.51
CA CYS A 12 -12.36 1.49 8.29
C CYS A 12 -11.75 2.77 7.70
N HIS A 13 -11.86 2.99 6.39
CA HIS A 13 -11.40 4.22 5.74
C HIS A 13 -12.28 5.42 6.07
N ASN A 14 -13.46 5.17 6.61
CA ASN A 14 -14.41 6.17 7.01
C ASN A 14 -14.77 6.01 8.49
N SER A 15 -13.77 6.23 9.34
CA SER A 15 -13.92 6.11 10.79
C SER A 15 -14.67 7.28 11.42
N LEU A 16 -15.02 8.30 10.64
CA LEU A 16 -15.73 9.49 11.11
C LEU A 16 -17.21 9.17 11.33
N CYS A 17 -17.53 8.50 12.43
CA CYS A 17 -18.87 8.02 12.72
C CYS A 17 -19.92 9.12 12.91
N ALA A 18 -19.50 10.35 13.21
CA ALA A 18 -20.40 11.43 13.60
C ALA A 18 -20.15 12.77 12.90
N VAL A 19 -19.22 12.85 11.95
CA VAL A 19 -18.86 14.10 11.30
C VAL A 19 -19.46 14.17 9.90
N GLY A 20 -20.24 15.19 9.63
CA GLY A 20 -20.70 15.55 8.29
C GLY A 20 -21.92 14.79 7.77
N GLY A 21 -22.62 13.99 8.59
CA GLY A 21 -23.85 13.35 8.20
C GLY A 21 -24.01 11.90 8.70
N THR A 22 -25.16 11.31 8.43
CA THR A 22 -25.52 9.97 8.88
C THR A 22 -25.00 8.85 7.97
N ILE A 23 -24.50 9.16 6.78
CA ILE A 23 -24.12 8.15 5.79
C ILE A 23 -23.05 7.19 6.30
N ASN A 24 -22.07 7.69 7.00
CA ASN A 24 -20.97 6.88 7.56
C ASN A 24 -21.46 5.99 8.69
N GLU A 25 -22.33 6.50 9.53
CA GLU A 25 -22.98 5.76 10.61
C GLU A 25 -23.86 4.64 10.02
N ASP A 26 -24.59 4.93 8.96
CA ASP A 26 -25.46 3.94 8.29
C ASP A 26 -24.63 2.80 7.69
N ASP A 27 -23.47 3.09 7.09
CA ASP A 27 -22.53 2.08 6.58
C ASP A 27 -22.04 1.16 7.71
N HIS A 28 -21.65 1.71 8.85
CA HIS A 28 -21.21 0.93 10.00
C HIS A 28 -22.35 0.07 10.57
N ARG A 29 -23.55 0.62 10.68
CA ARG A 29 -24.76 -0.11 11.16
C ARG A 29 -25.15 -1.20 10.18
N PHE A 30 -25.08 -0.92 8.88
CA PHE A 30 -25.33 -1.93 7.85
C PHE A 30 -24.34 -3.08 7.97
N GLY A 31 -23.02 -2.80 8.03
CA GLY A 31 -21.99 -3.82 8.16
C GLY A 31 -22.18 -4.72 9.38
N LEU A 32 -22.47 -4.11 10.54
CA LEU A 32 -22.76 -4.85 11.77
C LEU A 32 -24.00 -5.73 11.66
N SER A 33 -25.09 -5.19 11.11
CA SER A 33 -26.35 -5.92 10.96
C SER A 33 -26.24 -7.06 9.96
N ALA A 34 -25.53 -6.84 8.85
CA ALA A 34 -25.26 -7.84 7.84
C ALA A 34 -24.41 -9.00 8.40
N ALA A 35 -23.34 -8.68 9.14
CA ALA A 35 -22.50 -9.69 9.77
C ALA A 35 -23.30 -10.55 10.77
N LYS A 36 -24.13 -9.94 11.60
CA LYS A 36 -25.03 -10.65 12.54
C LYS A 36 -26.02 -11.55 11.80
N LYS A 37 -26.64 -11.05 10.75
CA LYS A 37 -27.67 -11.78 9.99
C LYS A 37 -27.08 -12.95 9.20
N TYR A 38 -25.97 -12.71 8.50
CA TYR A 38 -25.44 -13.65 7.52
C TYR A 38 -24.18 -14.41 7.99
N GLY A 39 -23.66 -14.10 9.19
CA GLY A 39 -22.54 -14.85 9.79
C GLY A 39 -21.14 -14.37 9.37
N GLY A 40 -21.02 -13.12 8.92
CA GLY A 40 -19.73 -12.48 8.68
C GLY A 40 -19.05 -11.99 9.96
N ILE A 41 -17.84 -11.49 9.81
CA ILE A 41 -17.07 -10.82 10.86
C ILE A 41 -17.18 -9.32 10.65
N PHE A 42 -17.63 -8.58 11.66
CA PHE A 42 -17.64 -7.12 11.63
C PHE A 42 -16.44 -6.57 12.39
N VAL A 43 -15.64 -5.74 11.71
CA VAL A 43 -14.55 -4.99 12.33
C VAL A 43 -15.05 -3.56 12.54
N PRO A 44 -15.24 -3.11 13.79
CA PRO A 44 -15.75 -1.76 14.05
C PRO A 44 -14.74 -0.68 13.67
N PRO A 45 -15.21 0.57 13.44
CA PRO A 45 -14.32 1.71 13.21
C PRO A 45 -13.35 1.90 14.38
N HIS A 46 -12.22 2.50 14.12
CA HIS A 46 -11.13 2.77 15.08
C HIS A 46 -10.42 1.53 15.67
N LEU A 47 -10.82 0.31 15.30
CA LEU A 47 -10.12 -0.89 15.77
C LEU A 47 -8.86 -1.15 14.94
N ALA A 48 -8.99 -1.16 13.62
CA ALA A 48 -7.86 -1.39 12.72
C ALA A 48 -8.21 -0.94 11.30
N VAL A 49 -7.19 -0.61 10.51
CA VAL A 49 -7.31 -0.57 9.05
C VAL A 49 -7.51 -1.99 8.55
N ILE A 50 -8.45 -2.21 7.62
CA ILE A 50 -8.80 -3.55 7.12
C ILE A 50 -7.56 -4.34 6.64
N HIS A 51 -6.64 -3.68 5.94
CA HIS A 51 -5.47 -4.35 5.40
C HIS A 51 -4.56 -4.90 6.48
N GLN A 52 -4.36 -4.16 7.59
CA GLN A 52 -3.58 -4.65 8.71
C GLN A 52 -4.32 -5.78 9.44
N TYR A 53 -5.63 -5.63 9.66
CA TYR A 53 -6.45 -6.68 10.24
C TYR A 53 -6.37 -7.99 9.42
N MET A 54 -6.47 -7.88 8.09
CA MET A 54 -6.39 -9.03 7.21
C MET A 54 -5.01 -9.68 7.22
N ARG A 55 -3.93 -8.89 7.23
CA ARG A 55 -2.56 -9.40 7.35
C ARG A 55 -2.35 -10.18 8.65
N GLU A 56 -2.82 -9.64 9.78
CA GLU A 56 -2.62 -10.25 11.08
C GLU A 56 -3.54 -11.44 11.35
N LYS A 57 -4.75 -11.48 10.76
CA LYS A 57 -5.77 -12.48 11.13
C LYS A 57 -6.06 -13.51 10.04
N PHE A 58 -5.85 -13.21 8.74
CA PHE A 58 -6.34 -14.06 7.66
C PHE A 58 -5.30 -14.38 6.59
N ALA A 59 -4.49 -13.41 6.14
CA ALA A 59 -3.51 -13.63 5.10
C ALA A 59 -2.50 -14.70 5.50
N GLY A 60 -2.10 -15.56 4.58
CA GLY A 60 -1.15 -16.65 4.80
C GLY A 60 -0.76 -17.33 3.50
N CYS A 61 0.28 -18.12 3.54
CA CYS A 61 0.90 -18.69 2.36
C CYS A 61 -0.03 -19.63 1.58
N GLY A 62 -0.19 -19.35 0.29
CA GLY A 62 -1.03 -20.14 -0.63
C GLY A 62 -2.54 -19.87 -0.49
N LYS A 63 -2.93 -18.81 0.20
CA LYS A 63 -4.33 -18.35 0.27
C LYS A 63 -4.64 -17.37 -0.86
N MET A 64 -5.94 -17.18 -1.11
CA MET A 64 -6.49 -16.15 -1.98
C MET A 64 -7.49 -15.31 -1.21
N ILE A 65 -7.41 -13.99 -1.36
CA ILE A 65 -8.34 -13.04 -0.74
C ILE A 65 -8.80 -12.03 -1.78
N LEU A 66 -10.12 -11.87 -1.88
CA LEU A 66 -10.75 -10.85 -2.70
C LEU A 66 -11.27 -9.73 -1.78
N GLY A 67 -10.95 -8.49 -2.10
CA GLY A 67 -11.37 -7.33 -1.32
C GLY A 67 -11.98 -6.23 -2.19
N SER A 68 -12.77 -5.32 -1.60
CA SER A 68 -13.37 -4.20 -2.34
C SER A 68 -12.46 -2.98 -2.42
N ASP A 69 -11.35 -3.00 -1.72
CA ASP A 69 -10.36 -1.92 -1.71
C ASP A 69 -9.17 -2.24 -2.64
N SER A 70 -8.67 -1.22 -3.34
CA SER A 70 -7.55 -1.36 -4.27
C SER A 70 -6.25 -1.79 -3.60
N HIS A 71 -6.05 -1.45 -2.32
CA HIS A 71 -4.89 -1.88 -1.53
C HIS A 71 -5.06 -3.27 -0.90
N THR A 72 -6.00 -4.07 -1.39
CA THR A 72 -6.07 -5.51 -1.07
C THR A 72 -4.86 -6.21 -1.68
N ARG A 73 -3.73 -6.11 -0.98
CA ARG A 73 -2.41 -6.62 -1.36
C ARG A 73 -1.79 -7.30 -0.14
N TYR A 74 -1.66 -8.62 -0.20
CA TYR A 74 -1.11 -9.44 0.90
C TYR A 74 -0.09 -10.44 0.37
N GLY A 75 0.47 -10.16 -0.80
CA GLY A 75 1.47 -10.99 -1.47
C GLY A 75 2.73 -11.21 -0.66
N ALA A 76 3.13 -10.20 0.13
CA ALA A 76 4.26 -10.29 1.04
C ALA A 76 4.10 -11.36 2.15
N LEU A 77 2.87 -11.85 2.36
CA LEU A 77 2.55 -12.97 3.23
C LEU A 77 2.20 -14.25 2.44
N GLY A 78 2.54 -14.28 1.15
CA GLY A 78 2.25 -15.43 0.28
C GLY A 78 0.78 -15.60 -0.07
N THR A 79 -0.05 -14.55 0.05
CA THR A 79 -1.47 -14.56 -0.28
C THR A 79 -1.72 -13.84 -1.61
N MET A 80 -2.31 -14.51 -2.59
CA MET A 80 -2.81 -13.85 -3.78
C MET A 80 -4.01 -12.98 -3.40
N ALA A 81 -3.83 -11.67 -3.38
CA ALA A 81 -4.85 -10.74 -2.95
C ALA A 81 -5.20 -9.77 -4.09
N ILE A 82 -6.50 -9.69 -4.42
CA ILE A 82 -6.99 -8.88 -5.53
C ILE A 82 -8.03 -7.90 -5.00
N GLY A 83 -7.85 -6.62 -5.33
CA GLY A 83 -8.81 -5.56 -5.06
C GLY A 83 -9.79 -5.42 -6.21
N GLU A 84 -11.07 -5.65 -5.93
CA GLU A 84 -12.17 -5.54 -6.88
C GLU A 84 -13.30 -4.66 -6.33
N GLY A 85 -14.20 -4.25 -7.18
CA GLY A 85 -15.36 -3.48 -6.73
C GLY A 85 -16.33 -4.27 -5.85
N GLY A 86 -17.11 -3.59 -5.03
CA GLY A 86 -18.09 -4.20 -4.13
C GLY A 86 -19.10 -5.10 -4.84
N GLY A 87 -19.41 -4.85 -6.12
CA GLY A 87 -20.27 -5.70 -6.93
C GLY A 87 -19.73 -7.12 -7.12
N GLU A 88 -18.42 -7.27 -7.32
CA GLU A 88 -17.80 -8.60 -7.43
C GLU A 88 -17.84 -9.35 -6.09
N LEU A 89 -17.61 -8.67 -4.99
CA LEU A 89 -17.74 -9.28 -3.66
C LEU A 89 -19.16 -9.73 -3.37
N ALA A 90 -20.16 -8.93 -3.74
CA ALA A 90 -21.56 -9.32 -3.60
C ALA A 90 -21.90 -10.61 -4.37
N LYS A 91 -21.34 -10.79 -5.58
CA LYS A 91 -21.48 -12.03 -6.34
C LYS A 91 -20.90 -13.23 -5.58
N GLN A 92 -19.75 -13.08 -4.94
CA GLN A 92 -19.13 -14.14 -4.15
C GLN A 92 -20.00 -14.53 -2.95
N LEU A 93 -20.61 -13.56 -2.29
CA LEU A 93 -21.53 -13.81 -1.17
C LEU A 93 -22.81 -14.54 -1.61
N LEU A 94 -23.15 -14.46 -2.90
CA LEU A 94 -24.25 -15.21 -3.52
C LEU A 94 -23.79 -16.56 -4.10
N GLY A 95 -22.58 -17.00 -3.82
CA GLY A 95 -22.01 -18.27 -4.31
C GLY A 95 -21.70 -18.28 -5.80
N ARG A 96 -21.49 -17.11 -6.41
CA ARG A 96 -21.04 -17.01 -7.81
C ARG A 96 -19.53 -17.17 -7.91
N THR A 97 -19.04 -17.54 -9.11
CA THR A 97 -17.60 -17.62 -9.40
C THR A 97 -17.02 -16.24 -9.66
N TYR A 98 -15.73 -16.12 -9.42
CA TYR A 98 -14.92 -14.97 -9.82
C TYR A 98 -14.02 -15.40 -10.98
N ASP A 99 -14.31 -14.90 -12.16
CA ASP A 99 -13.63 -15.29 -13.39
C ASP A 99 -12.49 -14.30 -13.67
N VAL A 100 -11.27 -14.81 -13.64
CA VAL A 100 -10.05 -14.03 -13.91
C VAL A 100 -9.39 -14.57 -15.18
N ALA A 101 -9.15 -13.69 -16.15
CA ALA A 101 -8.29 -14.03 -17.27
C ALA A 101 -6.89 -14.37 -16.74
N ARG A 102 -6.25 -15.43 -17.28
CA ARG A 102 -4.88 -15.78 -16.89
C ARG A 102 -3.96 -14.55 -17.05
N PRO A 103 -3.44 -13.98 -15.96
CA PRO A 103 -2.58 -12.82 -16.06
C PRO A 103 -1.18 -13.22 -16.53
N GLY A 104 -0.49 -12.31 -17.19
CA GLY A 104 0.97 -12.40 -17.31
C GLY A 104 1.63 -12.21 -15.95
N VAL A 105 2.84 -12.77 -15.79
CA VAL A 105 3.63 -12.64 -14.56
C VAL A 105 4.94 -11.94 -14.86
N VAL A 106 5.24 -10.88 -14.12
CA VAL A 106 6.49 -10.13 -14.23
C VAL A 106 7.31 -10.34 -12.95
N ALA A 107 8.52 -10.87 -13.12
CA ALA A 107 9.45 -10.99 -12.01
C ALA A 107 9.96 -9.59 -11.61
N ILE A 108 9.85 -9.26 -10.32
CA ILE A 108 10.52 -8.12 -9.71
C ILE A 108 11.73 -8.69 -8.95
N TYR A 109 12.87 -8.67 -9.61
CA TYR A 109 14.08 -9.30 -9.10
C TYR A 109 14.88 -8.33 -8.23
N LEU A 110 14.85 -8.56 -6.93
CA LEU A 110 15.49 -7.70 -5.93
C LEU A 110 16.91 -8.18 -5.62
N THR A 111 17.86 -7.27 -5.64
CA THR A 111 19.25 -7.47 -5.22
C THR A 111 19.66 -6.44 -4.17
N GLY A 112 20.79 -6.66 -3.51
CA GLY A 112 21.34 -5.71 -2.53
C GLY A 112 20.47 -5.54 -1.28
N SER A 113 20.66 -4.42 -0.61
CA SER A 113 19.93 -4.02 0.60
C SER A 113 19.75 -2.51 0.65
N LEU A 114 18.68 -2.04 1.33
CA LEU A 114 18.39 -0.61 1.42
C LEU A 114 19.49 0.17 2.15
N PRO A 115 19.90 1.32 1.63
CA PRO A 115 20.77 2.25 2.34
C PRO A 115 20.09 2.81 3.60
N ALA A 116 20.91 3.27 4.54
CA ALA A 116 20.41 4.02 5.68
C ALA A 116 19.62 5.27 5.22
N GLY A 117 18.49 5.53 5.86
CA GLY A 117 17.61 6.64 5.51
C GLY A 117 16.64 6.35 4.37
N CYS A 118 16.69 5.17 3.75
CA CYS A 118 15.71 4.71 2.78
C CYS A 118 14.76 3.69 3.41
N GLY A 119 13.50 3.75 3.03
CA GLY A 119 12.45 2.89 3.53
C GLY A 119 11.57 2.29 2.44
N PRO A 120 10.47 1.62 2.82
CA PRO A 120 9.59 0.97 1.87
C PRO A 120 8.96 1.91 0.84
N HIS A 121 8.68 3.16 1.23
CA HIS A 121 8.08 4.14 0.33
C HIS A 121 9.04 4.56 -0.79
N ASP A 122 10.34 4.63 -0.51
CA ASP A 122 11.32 4.96 -1.53
C ASP A 122 11.35 3.90 -2.63
N VAL A 123 11.32 2.61 -2.25
CA VAL A 123 11.24 1.50 -3.21
C VAL A 123 9.92 1.56 -4.00
N ALA A 124 8.80 1.76 -3.30
CA ALA A 124 7.49 1.77 -3.92
C ALA A 124 7.33 2.95 -4.90
N ILE A 125 7.75 4.15 -4.51
CA ILE A 125 7.70 5.35 -5.37
C ILE A 125 8.61 5.16 -6.58
N ALA A 126 9.82 4.61 -6.41
CA ALA A 126 10.71 4.31 -7.52
C ALA A 126 10.09 3.32 -8.52
N LEU A 127 9.47 2.23 -8.02
CA LEU A 127 8.75 1.27 -8.86
C LEU A 127 7.57 1.91 -9.59
N VAL A 128 6.72 2.64 -8.87
CA VAL A 128 5.55 3.31 -9.47
C VAL A 128 5.98 4.32 -10.52
N GLY A 129 6.98 5.14 -10.23
CA GLY A 129 7.53 6.12 -11.17
C GLY A 129 8.02 5.50 -12.48
N LYS A 130 8.62 4.31 -12.42
CA LYS A 130 9.15 3.61 -13.60
C LYS A 130 8.08 2.81 -14.36
N LEU A 131 7.14 2.19 -13.66
CA LEU A 131 6.26 1.18 -14.24
C LEU A 131 4.89 1.71 -14.66
N PHE A 132 4.36 2.73 -13.97
CA PHE A 132 3.01 3.22 -14.22
C PHE A 132 2.83 3.78 -15.64
N LYS A 133 3.68 4.73 -16.05
CA LYS A 133 3.54 5.41 -17.35
C LYS A 133 3.71 4.46 -18.54
N SER A 134 4.55 3.43 -18.40
CA SER A 134 4.77 2.42 -19.43
C SER A 134 3.64 1.39 -19.53
N GLY A 135 2.84 1.22 -18.47
CA GLY A 135 1.87 0.14 -18.34
C GLY A 135 2.48 -1.26 -18.35
N TYR A 136 3.78 -1.39 -18.08
CA TYR A 136 4.51 -2.65 -18.23
C TYR A 136 3.94 -3.79 -17.38
N VAL A 137 3.44 -3.48 -16.19
CA VAL A 137 2.83 -4.43 -15.26
C VAL A 137 1.31 -4.36 -15.20
N LYS A 138 0.68 -3.54 -16.06
CA LYS A 138 -0.77 -3.34 -16.06
C LYS A 138 -1.51 -4.67 -16.24
N ASN A 139 -2.44 -4.97 -15.32
CA ASN A 139 -3.23 -6.20 -15.28
C ASN A 139 -2.39 -7.49 -15.21
N LYS A 140 -1.12 -7.40 -14.81
CA LYS A 140 -0.24 -8.55 -14.59
C LYS A 140 -0.01 -8.77 -13.09
N VAL A 141 0.53 -9.92 -12.73
CA VAL A 141 1.01 -10.21 -11.38
C VAL A 141 2.48 -9.83 -11.28
N MET A 142 2.83 -9.07 -10.25
CA MET A 142 4.22 -8.77 -9.89
C MET A 142 4.70 -9.83 -8.91
N GLU A 143 5.67 -10.66 -9.30
CA GLU A 143 6.27 -11.66 -8.42
C GLU A 143 7.63 -11.17 -7.92
N PHE A 144 7.71 -10.87 -6.61
CA PHE A 144 8.92 -10.38 -5.95
C PHE A 144 9.82 -11.53 -5.54
N VAL A 145 10.98 -11.59 -6.14
CA VAL A 145 11.96 -12.68 -6.01
C VAL A 145 13.38 -12.12 -5.92
N GLY A 146 14.34 -12.98 -5.71
CA GLY A 146 15.75 -12.63 -5.68
C GLY A 146 16.33 -12.49 -4.28
N PRO A 147 17.66 -12.38 -4.16
CA PRO A 147 18.38 -12.39 -2.89
C PRO A 147 18.08 -11.17 -2.02
N GLY A 148 17.72 -10.03 -2.62
CA GLY A 148 17.37 -8.80 -1.92
C GLY A 148 16.13 -8.93 -1.03
N VAL A 149 15.22 -9.87 -1.33
CA VAL A 149 14.02 -10.10 -0.49
C VAL A 149 14.41 -10.41 0.95
N ALA A 150 15.44 -11.22 1.17
CA ALA A 150 15.89 -11.61 2.50
C ALA A 150 16.44 -10.43 3.35
N SER A 151 16.85 -9.34 2.70
CA SER A 151 17.34 -8.13 3.39
C SER A 151 16.21 -7.26 3.94
N LEU A 152 14.96 -7.49 3.53
CA LEU A 152 13.80 -6.67 3.89
C LEU A 152 13.04 -7.27 5.07
N ARG A 153 12.71 -6.43 6.05
CA ARG A 153 11.79 -6.79 7.15
C ARG A 153 10.38 -7.02 6.62
N GLN A 154 9.55 -7.74 7.36
CA GLN A 154 8.20 -8.08 6.90
C GLN A 154 7.34 -6.83 6.68
N ASP A 155 7.40 -5.84 7.57
CA ASP A 155 6.63 -4.60 7.41
C ASP A 155 7.10 -3.81 6.19
N THR A 156 8.39 -3.83 5.87
CA THR A 156 8.91 -3.23 4.64
C THR A 156 8.31 -3.90 3.40
N ARG A 157 8.27 -5.25 3.37
CA ARG A 157 7.63 -5.99 2.28
C ARG A 157 6.14 -5.68 2.19
N ASN A 158 5.42 -5.66 3.33
CA ASN A 158 3.99 -5.35 3.41
C ASN A 158 3.67 -3.94 2.88
N ALA A 159 4.52 -2.97 3.16
CA ALA A 159 4.34 -1.60 2.70
C ALA A 159 4.59 -1.46 1.20
N ILE A 160 5.67 -2.05 0.67
CA ILE A 160 5.93 -2.07 -0.78
C ILE A 160 4.77 -2.78 -1.49
N ASP A 161 4.36 -3.94 -0.99
CA ASP A 161 3.28 -4.75 -1.53
C ASP A 161 1.97 -3.97 -1.63
N ALA A 162 1.59 -3.25 -0.58
CA ALA A 162 0.39 -2.39 -0.58
C ALA A 162 0.42 -1.36 -1.70
N MET A 163 1.57 -0.73 -1.94
CA MET A 163 1.71 0.32 -2.94
C MET A 163 1.84 -0.20 -4.38
N THR A 164 1.95 -1.51 -4.60
CA THR A 164 1.95 -2.07 -5.97
C THR A 164 0.68 -1.74 -6.73
N THR A 165 -0.43 -1.49 -6.03
CA THR A 165 -1.70 -1.10 -6.65
C THR A 165 -1.56 0.16 -7.52
N GLU A 166 -0.69 1.09 -7.14
CA GLU A 166 -0.44 2.33 -7.88
C GLU A 166 0.26 2.10 -9.23
N THR A 167 0.75 0.89 -9.49
CA THR A 167 1.28 0.50 -10.80
C THR A 167 0.21 -0.03 -11.75
N THR A 168 -1.04 -0.14 -11.31
CA THR A 168 -2.16 -0.79 -12.02
C THR A 168 -1.97 -2.30 -12.26
N CYS A 169 -1.10 -2.97 -11.51
CA CYS A 169 -0.97 -4.42 -11.57
C CYS A 169 -2.24 -5.10 -11.02
N LEU A 170 -2.52 -6.31 -11.49
CA LEU A 170 -3.65 -7.12 -10.99
C LEU A 170 -3.44 -7.50 -9.53
N SER A 171 -2.26 -7.97 -9.22
CA SER A 171 -1.87 -8.41 -7.87
C SER A 171 -0.36 -8.47 -7.74
N SER A 172 0.11 -8.78 -6.55
CA SER A 172 1.50 -9.05 -6.24
C SER A 172 1.61 -10.32 -5.39
N ILE A 173 2.73 -11.00 -5.50
CA ILE A 173 3.09 -12.17 -4.70
C ILE A 173 4.59 -12.12 -4.41
N TRP A 174 5.02 -12.64 -3.27
CA TRP A 174 6.41 -12.66 -2.87
C TRP A 174 6.88 -14.07 -2.53
N GLN A 175 8.14 -14.35 -2.77
CA GLN A 175 8.77 -15.49 -2.12
C GLN A 175 8.72 -15.30 -0.59
N THR A 176 8.51 -16.40 0.14
CA THR A 176 8.38 -16.37 1.60
C THR A 176 9.57 -17.07 2.26
N ASP A 177 9.95 -16.57 3.42
CA ASP A 177 11.12 -17.02 4.18
C ASP A 177 10.85 -17.01 5.69
N GLU A 178 11.91 -17.13 6.49
CA GLU A 178 11.87 -17.13 7.95
C GLU A 178 11.29 -15.81 8.51
N THR A 179 11.44 -14.69 7.79
CA THR A 179 10.86 -13.40 8.18
C THR A 179 9.34 -13.45 8.12
N THR A 180 8.79 -14.03 7.04
CA THR A 180 7.35 -14.28 6.93
C THR A 180 6.85 -15.27 7.97
N GLN A 181 7.62 -16.32 8.24
CA GLN A 181 7.30 -17.32 9.26
C GLN A 181 7.20 -16.68 10.65
N LYS A 182 8.17 -15.84 11.01
CA LYS A 182 8.19 -15.12 12.30
C LYS A 182 7.00 -14.20 12.45
N PHE A 183 6.65 -13.44 11.40
CA PHE A 183 5.48 -12.56 11.41
C PHE A 183 4.21 -13.36 11.71
N LEU A 184 3.96 -14.45 10.99
CA LEU A 184 2.78 -15.29 11.21
C LEU A 184 2.79 -15.92 12.61
N ALA A 185 3.94 -16.34 13.10
CA ALA A 185 4.08 -16.95 14.44
C ALA A 185 3.76 -15.96 15.57
N VAL A 186 4.24 -14.72 15.48
CA VAL A 186 3.93 -13.64 16.45
C VAL A 186 2.43 -13.38 16.56
N HIS A 187 1.70 -13.55 15.46
CA HIS A 187 0.24 -13.41 15.42
C HIS A 187 -0.52 -14.70 15.75
N GLY A 188 0.18 -15.73 16.28
CA GLY A 188 -0.43 -17.02 16.65
C GLY A 188 -0.81 -17.89 15.46
N ARG A 189 -0.21 -17.65 14.28
CA ARG A 189 -0.60 -18.24 13.00
C ARG A 189 0.53 -18.97 12.28
N ALA A 190 1.45 -19.57 13.05
CA ALA A 190 2.59 -20.31 12.50
C ALA A 190 2.19 -21.39 11.47
N ALA A 191 1.01 -22.01 11.64
CA ALA A 191 0.48 -23.03 10.73
C ALA A 191 0.12 -22.49 9.34
N ASP A 192 -0.05 -21.18 9.19
CA ASP A 192 -0.35 -20.52 7.90
C ASP A 192 0.92 -20.27 7.05
N TYR A 193 2.09 -20.58 7.60
CA TYR A 193 3.33 -20.47 6.85
C TYR A 193 3.57 -21.67 5.94
N LYS A 194 3.97 -21.36 4.70
CA LYS A 194 4.58 -22.32 3.76
C LYS A 194 5.71 -21.60 3.03
N LYS A 195 6.79 -22.31 2.75
CA LYS A 195 7.83 -21.77 1.87
C LYS A 195 7.28 -21.68 0.45
N LEU A 196 7.19 -20.49 -0.08
CA LEU A 196 6.84 -20.20 -1.47
C LEU A 196 8.06 -19.59 -2.15
N ALA A 197 8.44 -20.15 -3.27
CA ALA A 197 9.52 -19.65 -4.10
C ALA A 197 9.29 -20.12 -5.54
N PRO A 198 9.85 -19.43 -6.54
CA PRO A 198 9.86 -19.97 -7.90
C PRO A 198 10.60 -21.33 -7.94
N ALA A 199 10.26 -22.16 -8.91
CA ALA A 199 11.04 -23.36 -9.21
C ALA A 199 12.44 -22.99 -9.71
N ASP A 200 13.37 -23.97 -9.73
CA ASP A 200 14.75 -23.77 -10.23
C ASP A 200 14.77 -23.20 -11.65
N LEU A 201 13.77 -23.55 -12.46
CA LEU A 201 13.52 -22.96 -13.76
C LEU A 201 12.09 -22.40 -13.77
N ALA A 202 11.97 -21.09 -13.84
CA ALA A 202 10.70 -20.38 -13.92
C ALA A 202 10.68 -19.47 -15.15
N TYR A 203 9.51 -19.39 -15.80
CA TYR A 203 9.29 -18.54 -16.95
C TYR A 203 8.42 -17.35 -16.57
N TYR A 204 8.84 -16.16 -16.96
CA TYR A 204 8.14 -14.92 -16.74
C TYR A 204 7.85 -14.22 -18.06
N ASP A 205 6.75 -13.46 -18.10
CA ASP A 205 6.40 -12.61 -19.25
C ASP A 205 7.23 -11.32 -19.30
N GLY A 206 8.05 -11.10 -18.28
CA GLY A 206 8.97 -9.99 -18.20
C GLY A 206 9.71 -9.96 -16.87
N VAL A 207 10.72 -9.09 -16.79
CA VAL A 207 11.53 -8.89 -15.59
C VAL A 207 11.77 -7.41 -15.35
N VAL A 208 11.78 -7.02 -14.09
CA VAL A 208 12.23 -5.73 -13.59
C VAL A 208 13.29 -5.99 -12.54
N GLU A 209 14.51 -5.58 -12.82
CA GLU A 209 15.61 -5.67 -11.85
C GLU A 209 15.64 -4.43 -10.97
N VAL A 210 15.76 -4.64 -9.66
CA VAL A 210 15.82 -3.58 -8.65
C VAL A 210 17.01 -3.85 -7.74
N ASP A 211 18.05 -3.04 -7.88
CA ASP A 211 19.13 -2.99 -6.91
C ASP A 211 18.69 -2.09 -5.73
N LEU A 212 18.36 -2.72 -4.60
CA LEU A 212 17.95 -2.00 -3.39
C LEU A 212 19.04 -1.04 -2.89
N SER A 213 20.31 -1.32 -3.14
CA SER A 213 21.42 -0.45 -2.74
C SER A 213 21.51 0.84 -3.58
N ALA A 214 20.89 0.86 -4.75
CA ALA A 214 20.79 2.03 -5.60
C ALA A 214 19.57 2.94 -5.25
N ILE A 215 18.67 2.49 -4.40
CA ILE A 215 17.52 3.31 -3.97
C ILE A 215 18.01 4.55 -3.22
N ARG A 216 17.34 5.66 -3.46
CA ARG A 216 17.60 6.96 -2.82
C ARG A 216 16.33 7.45 -2.15
N PRO A 217 16.40 8.39 -1.20
CA PRO A 217 15.22 9.03 -0.65
C PRO A 217 14.35 9.64 -1.76
N MET A 218 13.10 9.25 -1.82
CA MET A 218 12.15 9.59 -2.88
C MET A 218 11.05 10.52 -2.38
N ILE A 219 10.47 11.23 -3.31
CA ILE A 219 9.25 12.00 -3.12
C ILE A 219 8.33 11.81 -4.32
N ALA A 220 7.03 11.74 -4.06
CA ALA A 220 6.00 11.80 -5.10
C ALA A 220 5.24 13.12 -4.97
N LEU A 221 5.12 13.83 -6.08
CA LEU A 221 4.35 15.07 -6.15
C LEU A 221 2.90 14.77 -6.57
N PRO A 222 1.95 15.68 -6.33
CA PRO A 222 0.59 15.54 -6.84
C PRO A 222 0.57 15.31 -8.36
N MET A 223 -0.43 14.62 -8.90
CA MET A 223 -1.61 14.05 -8.23
C MET A 223 -1.50 12.52 -8.10
N HIS A 224 -0.47 11.89 -8.67
CA HIS A 224 -0.31 10.44 -8.68
C HIS A 224 1.13 10.08 -8.26
N PRO A 225 1.36 8.99 -7.52
CA PRO A 225 2.70 8.57 -7.07
C PRO A 225 3.72 8.31 -8.19
N SER A 226 3.29 8.21 -9.45
CA SER A 226 4.22 8.15 -10.61
C SER A 226 4.88 9.49 -10.94
N ASN A 227 4.44 10.59 -10.34
CA ASN A 227 5.14 11.87 -10.38
C ASN A 227 6.27 11.86 -9.36
N ALA A 228 7.23 11.00 -9.60
CA ALA A 228 8.25 10.53 -8.66
C ALA A 228 9.62 11.13 -8.99
N PHE A 229 10.29 11.58 -7.95
CA PHE A 229 11.65 12.15 -8.01
C PHE A 229 12.46 11.64 -6.82
N THR A 230 13.77 11.56 -6.95
CA THR A 230 14.60 11.58 -5.77
C THR A 230 14.55 12.96 -5.12
N ILE A 231 14.76 13.05 -3.82
CA ILE A 231 14.81 14.36 -3.12
C ILE A 231 15.95 15.21 -3.68
N GLU A 232 17.05 14.58 -4.12
CA GLU A 232 18.17 15.26 -4.76
C GLU A 232 17.77 15.88 -6.11
N GLU A 233 17.10 15.11 -6.99
CA GLU A 233 16.58 15.61 -8.27
C GLU A 233 15.59 16.76 -8.07
N LEU A 234 14.67 16.62 -7.11
CA LEU A 234 13.73 17.69 -6.79
C LEU A 234 14.45 18.96 -6.37
N ASN A 235 15.40 18.87 -5.43
CA ASN A 235 16.13 20.05 -4.94
C ASN A 235 17.04 20.68 -6.01
N ALA A 236 17.57 19.90 -6.96
CA ALA A 236 18.40 20.42 -8.03
C ALA A 236 17.63 21.27 -9.07
N ASN A 237 16.31 21.01 -9.24
CA ASN A 237 15.48 21.67 -10.24
C ASN A 237 14.11 22.06 -9.64
N LEU A 238 14.13 22.55 -8.42
CA LEU A 238 12.93 22.68 -7.58
C LEU A 238 11.82 23.52 -8.22
N GLU A 239 12.15 24.72 -8.69
CA GLU A 239 11.19 25.67 -9.26
C GLU A 239 10.54 25.11 -10.53
N ASP A 240 11.34 24.57 -11.45
CA ASP A 240 10.86 24.02 -12.72
C ASP A 240 9.95 22.81 -12.51
N ILE A 241 10.35 21.91 -11.58
CA ILE A 241 9.56 20.71 -11.27
C ILE A 241 8.23 21.08 -10.62
N LEU A 242 8.22 21.99 -9.66
CA LEU A 242 7.00 22.42 -8.99
C LEU A 242 6.07 23.17 -9.95
N HIS A 243 6.61 24.05 -10.79
CA HIS A 243 5.83 24.76 -11.80
C HIS A 243 5.21 23.79 -12.82
N ALA A 244 5.97 22.80 -13.30
CA ALA A 244 5.41 21.77 -14.17
C ALA A 244 4.30 20.96 -13.49
N CYS A 245 4.46 20.64 -12.19
CA CYS A 245 3.44 19.97 -11.40
C CYS A 245 2.16 20.81 -11.29
N GLU A 246 2.27 22.12 -11.03
CA GLU A 246 1.13 23.05 -10.99
C GLU A 246 0.38 23.08 -12.30
N GLN A 247 1.11 23.13 -13.43
CA GLN A 247 0.51 23.12 -14.76
C GLN A 247 -0.23 21.82 -15.06
N ASP A 248 0.33 20.67 -14.68
CA ASP A 248 -0.31 19.37 -14.92
C ASP A 248 -1.56 19.20 -14.04
N VAL A 249 -1.51 19.65 -12.79
CA VAL A 249 -2.69 19.69 -11.93
C VAL A 249 -3.77 20.61 -12.49
N GLN A 250 -3.39 21.80 -13.00
CA GLN A 250 -4.31 22.74 -13.62
C GLN A 250 -5.02 22.14 -14.83
N LYS A 251 -4.29 21.40 -15.69
CA LYS A 251 -4.87 20.66 -16.84
C LYS A 251 -5.85 19.59 -16.37
N LEU A 252 -5.46 18.84 -15.32
CA LEU A 252 -6.28 17.74 -14.80
C LEU A 252 -7.59 18.24 -14.16
N ILE A 253 -7.53 19.32 -13.39
CA ILE A 253 -8.70 19.92 -12.76
C ILE A 253 -9.63 20.56 -13.79
N GLY A 254 -9.08 21.12 -14.88
CA GLY A 254 -9.85 21.77 -15.95
C GLY A 254 -10.57 23.07 -15.52
N ARG A 255 -10.26 23.59 -14.33
CA ARG A 255 -10.85 24.83 -13.76
C ARG A 255 -9.77 25.88 -13.62
N LYS A 256 -10.02 27.06 -14.18
CA LYS A 256 -9.06 28.20 -14.15
C LYS A 256 -9.03 28.94 -12.80
N ASP A 257 -10.08 28.79 -12.00
CA ASP A 257 -10.24 29.42 -10.70
C ASP A 257 -9.62 28.58 -9.53
N VAL A 258 -9.07 27.43 -9.85
CA VAL A 258 -8.39 26.55 -8.88
C VAL A 258 -6.97 26.29 -9.37
N SER A 259 -5.99 26.64 -8.59
CA SER A 259 -4.57 26.37 -8.86
C SER A 259 -3.88 25.89 -7.59
N LEU A 260 -2.84 25.08 -7.76
CA LEU A 260 -1.86 24.85 -6.70
C LEU A 260 -0.84 26.01 -6.75
N ASP A 261 -0.35 26.37 -5.59
CA ASP A 261 0.71 27.37 -5.42
C ASP A 261 1.89 26.71 -4.67
N LEU A 262 2.54 25.78 -5.34
CA LEU A 262 3.66 25.01 -4.79
C LEU A 262 4.94 25.84 -4.79
N CYS A 263 5.15 26.68 -5.79
CA CYS A 263 6.34 27.52 -5.90
C CYS A 263 6.44 28.54 -4.75
N SER A 264 5.32 29.01 -4.21
CA SER A 264 5.34 29.88 -3.01
C SER A 264 5.85 29.19 -1.74
N LYS A 265 5.94 27.85 -1.75
CA LYS A 265 6.48 27.06 -0.66
C LYS A 265 8.00 26.90 -0.71
N ILE A 266 8.66 27.54 -1.67
CA ILE A 266 10.13 27.50 -1.75
C ILE A 266 10.71 28.49 -0.74
N GLU A 267 11.43 27.98 0.24
CA GLU A 267 12.15 28.78 1.25
C GLU A 267 13.62 28.34 1.31
N ASN A 268 14.53 29.29 1.16
CA ASN A 268 15.97 29.01 1.19
C ASN A 268 16.41 27.91 0.19
N GLY A 269 15.78 27.87 -1.00
CA GLY A 269 16.10 26.87 -2.05
C GLY A 269 15.59 25.47 -1.74
N LYS A 270 14.66 25.30 -0.81
CA LYS A 270 14.03 24.02 -0.45
C LYS A 270 12.52 24.16 -0.39
N LEU A 271 11.84 23.04 -0.66
CA LEU A 271 10.39 22.96 -0.49
C LEU A 271 10.04 22.88 0.99
N ARG A 272 9.30 23.88 1.49
CA ARG A 272 8.72 23.81 2.83
C ARG A 272 7.51 22.88 2.84
N VAL A 273 7.48 21.98 3.82
CA VAL A 273 6.36 21.11 4.14
C VAL A 273 5.72 21.60 5.45
N ASP A 274 4.46 21.95 5.39
CA ASP A 274 3.74 22.52 6.56
C ASP A 274 3.33 21.42 7.56
N GLN A 275 3.04 20.21 7.08
CA GLN A 275 2.61 19.10 7.91
C GLN A 275 3.07 17.75 7.33
N GLY A 276 3.62 16.88 8.17
CA GLY A 276 3.96 15.49 7.85
C GLY A 276 3.02 14.53 8.58
N VAL A 277 2.57 13.47 7.89
CA VAL A 277 1.70 12.43 8.47
C VAL A 277 2.28 11.07 8.18
N ILE A 278 2.44 10.24 9.22
CA ILE A 278 2.84 8.84 9.11
C ILE A 278 1.64 8.00 9.48
N ALA A 279 0.98 7.44 8.47
CA ALA A 279 -0.31 6.76 8.65
C ALA A 279 -0.60 5.75 7.54
N GLY A 280 -1.71 5.03 7.69
CA GLY A 280 -2.29 4.18 6.66
C GLY A 280 -1.67 2.78 6.57
N CYS A 281 -2.15 2.02 5.56
CA CYS A 281 -1.82 0.61 5.40
C CYS A 281 -0.39 0.33 4.92
N ALA A 282 0.30 1.34 4.38
CA ALA A 282 1.69 1.25 3.94
C ALA A 282 2.63 2.06 4.85
N GLY A 283 2.21 3.25 5.33
CA GLY A 283 3.05 4.14 6.14
C GLY A 283 2.91 3.94 7.65
N GLY A 284 1.72 3.54 8.13
CA GLY A 284 1.41 3.41 9.55
C GLY A 284 1.71 2.02 10.14
N LEU A 285 2.62 1.25 9.57
CA LEU A 285 3.03 -0.05 10.11
C LEU A 285 3.96 0.13 11.33
N TYR A 286 4.05 -0.89 12.16
CA TYR A 286 4.81 -0.84 13.42
C TYR A 286 6.25 -0.36 13.22
N ASP A 287 6.96 -0.95 12.28
CA ASP A 287 8.36 -0.58 12.00
C ASP A 287 8.50 0.88 11.57
N SER A 288 7.59 1.39 10.73
CA SER A 288 7.62 2.78 10.28
C SER A 288 7.40 3.77 11.42
N ILE A 289 6.43 3.47 12.31
CA ILE A 289 6.16 4.30 13.50
C ILE A 289 7.34 4.25 14.47
N TYR A 290 7.93 3.09 14.68
CA TYR A 290 9.09 2.92 15.56
C TYR A 290 10.32 3.70 15.05
N GLU A 291 10.60 3.63 13.75
CA GLU A 291 11.69 4.39 13.13
C GLU A 291 11.46 5.90 13.22
N ALA A 292 10.24 6.37 12.91
CA ALA A 292 9.88 7.76 13.06
C ALA A 292 10.04 8.25 14.52
N ALA A 293 9.57 7.47 15.48
CA ALA A 293 9.73 7.76 16.89
C ALA A 293 11.22 7.83 17.31
N SER A 294 12.05 6.98 16.71
CA SER A 294 13.50 6.95 16.97
C SER A 294 14.20 8.21 16.43
N ILE A 295 13.77 8.69 15.25
CA ILE A 295 14.30 9.93 14.64
C ILE A 295 13.85 11.16 15.44
N LEU A 296 12.59 11.17 15.89
CA LEU A 296 12.00 12.31 16.60
C LEU A 296 12.39 12.33 18.09
N LYS A 297 13.02 11.27 18.61
CA LYS A 297 13.41 11.18 20.02
C LYS A 297 14.35 12.32 20.42
N GLY A 298 13.94 13.08 21.40
CA GLY A 298 14.71 14.21 21.91
C GLY A 298 14.46 15.54 21.17
N LEU A 299 13.64 15.55 20.13
CA LEU A 299 13.17 16.80 19.53
C LEU A 299 12.06 17.42 20.38
N SER A 300 11.96 18.77 20.33
CA SER A 300 10.90 19.48 21.03
C SER A 300 9.54 19.20 20.41
N LEU A 301 8.57 18.80 21.22
CA LEU A 301 7.20 18.54 20.77
C LEU A 301 6.46 19.77 20.27
N ILE A 302 6.95 20.99 20.54
CA ILE A 302 6.33 22.23 20.01
C ILE A 302 6.45 22.36 18.48
N HIS A 303 7.32 21.59 17.87
CA HIS A 303 7.46 21.49 16.42
C HIS A 303 6.73 20.29 15.81
N ILE A 304 6.12 19.46 16.65
CA ILE A 304 5.27 18.36 16.25
C ILE A 304 3.83 18.88 16.42
N SER A 305 3.11 19.07 15.31
CA SER A 305 1.70 19.46 15.41
C SER A 305 0.94 18.36 16.15
N GLU A 306 0.48 18.67 17.36
CA GLU A 306 -0.54 17.86 17.98
C GLU A 306 -1.79 17.85 17.08
N PRO A 307 -2.46 16.68 16.95
CA PRO A 307 -3.79 16.70 16.35
C PRO A 307 -4.61 17.72 17.15
N THR A 308 -5.14 18.69 16.46
CA THR A 308 -6.02 19.69 17.07
C THR A 308 -7.08 18.97 17.86
N ARG A 309 -7.07 19.16 19.16
CA ARG A 309 -8.16 18.68 20.02
C ARG A 309 -9.46 19.30 19.51
N PRO A 310 -10.53 18.50 19.37
CA PRO A 310 -11.84 19.06 19.01
C PRO A 310 -12.31 20.05 20.05
#